data_bdc2e0f3cea07c5b342fbd4c021dc2fa
#
_entry.id   bdc2e0f3cea07c5b342fbd4c021dc2fa
#
_cell.length_a   1.000
_cell.length_b   1.000
_cell.length_c   1.000
_cell.angle_alpha   90.00
_cell.angle_beta   90.00
_cell.angle_gamma   90.00
#
_symmetry.space_group_name_H-M   'P 1'
#
loop_
_entity.id
_entity.type
_entity.pdbx_description
1 polymer ?
#
loop_
_entity_poly.entity_id
_entity_poly.type
_entity_poly.pdbx_seq_one_letter_code
_entity_poly.pdbx_strand_id
1 'polypeptide(L)'
;MSPRAGLNRAVVVDAAAALADEARLEDLSLGDLASRLGVRKPSLYNHVAGIGDLKRELSLVGLRELGRSLSRAAAGKAGDEGLLALAEAYRSFVKDRPGLYEATVRSYRLSDPDDPELGAAEREALEPVLAVLASCGVSGEEEAIHAARGLRSIAHGFATLEEAGGFGIALDPDESFRKLVRAFADGLRSGERRA
;
A
#
# COMPACT_ATOMS: atom_id res chain seq x y z
N MET A 1 -34.68 -11.26 -0.71
CA MET A 1 -34.32 -9.82 -0.57
C MET A 1 -33.49 -9.70 0.70
N SER A 2 -32.18 -9.58 0.58
CA SER A 2 -31.31 -9.33 1.75
C SER A 2 -31.61 -7.94 2.33
N PRO A 3 -31.64 -7.77 3.67
CA PRO A 3 -31.84 -6.46 4.26
C PRO A 3 -30.72 -5.53 3.77
N ARG A 4 -31.10 -4.35 3.27
CA ARG A 4 -30.15 -3.26 3.01
C ARG A 4 -29.44 -2.97 4.33
N ALA A 5 -28.17 -3.34 4.45
CA ALA A 5 -27.34 -2.86 5.56
C ALA A 5 -27.47 -1.33 5.57
N GLY A 6 -27.92 -0.79 6.70
CA GLY A 6 -28.12 0.66 6.83
C GLY A 6 -26.80 1.39 6.48
N LEU A 7 -26.91 2.52 5.79
CA LEU A 7 -25.73 3.34 5.47
C LEU A 7 -24.98 3.67 6.77
N ASN A 8 -23.71 3.34 6.84
CA ASN A 8 -22.81 3.68 7.92
C ASN A 8 -21.43 4.04 7.37
N ARG A 9 -20.51 4.53 8.23
CA ARG A 9 -19.18 4.99 7.80
C ARG A 9 -18.41 3.88 7.08
N ALA A 10 -18.42 2.65 7.57
CA ALA A 10 -17.70 1.54 6.95
C ALA A 10 -18.20 1.27 5.51
N VAL A 11 -19.52 1.18 5.33
CA VAL A 11 -20.13 0.98 3.98
C VAL A 11 -19.75 2.13 3.02
N VAL A 12 -19.70 3.38 3.52
CA VAL A 12 -19.30 4.54 2.71
C VAL A 12 -17.82 4.44 2.31
N VAL A 13 -16.94 4.08 3.24
CA VAL A 13 -15.50 3.93 3.00
C VAL A 13 -15.21 2.75 2.08
N ASP A 14 -15.85 1.60 2.28
CA ASP A 14 -15.68 0.42 1.42
C ASP A 14 -16.12 0.70 -0.03
N ALA A 15 -17.24 1.38 -0.22
CA ALA A 15 -17.72 1.78 -1.53
C ALA A 15 -16.77 2.81 -2.21
N ALA A 16 -16.20 3.71 -1.41
CA ALA A 16 -15.23 4.68 -1.91
C ALA A 16 -13.90 4.03 -2.29
N ALA A 17 -13.44 3.02 -1.51
CA ALA A 17 -12.28 2.23 -1.84
C ALA A 17 -12.43 1.50 -3.19
N ALA A 18 -13.58 0.85 -3.39
CA ALA A 18 -13.89 0.19 -4.66
C ALA A 18 -13.95 1.18 -5.84
N LEU A 19 -14.53 2.37 -5.65
CA LEU A 19 -14.52 3.41 -6.67
C LEU A 19 -13.11 3.92 -7.00
N ALA A 20 -12.28 4.12 -5.98
CA ALA A 20 -10.90 4.56 -6.16
C ALA A 20 -10.06 3.50 -6.91
N ASP A 21 -10.29 2.21 -6.64
CA ASP A 21 -9.62 1.11 -7.35
C ASP A 21 -10.07 1.01 -8.82
N GLU A 22 -11.32 1.38 -9.14
CA GLU A 22 -11.86 1.34 -10.51
C GLU A 22 -11.46 2.57 -11.36
N ALA A 23 -11.44 3.78 -10.75
CA ALA A 23 -11.34 5.04 -11.50
C ALA A 23 -10.08 5.85 -11.21
N ARG A 24 -9.37 5.65 -10.15
CA ARG A 24 -8.28 6.40 -9.54
C ARG A 24 -8.76 7.29 -8.38
N LEU A 25 -7.88 7.45 -7.40
CA LEU A 25 -8.16 8.25 -6.19
C LEU A 25 -8.41 9.74 -6.50
N GLU A 26 -7.74 10.28 -7.52
CA GLU A 26 -7.90 11.72 -7.85
C GLU A 26 -9.27 12.04 -8.42
N ASP A 27 -9.89 11.10 -9.15
CA ASP A 27 -11.21 11.25 -9.76
C ASP A 27 -12.37 10.96 -8.79
N LEU A 28 -12.06 10.48 -7.58
CA LEU A 28 -13.06 10.16 -6.57
C LEU A 28 -13.86 11.38 -6.16
N SER A 29 -15.20 11.33 -6.35
CA SER A 29 -16.11 12.37 -5.93
C SER A 29 -17.23 11.86 -5.02
N LEU A 30 -17.72 12.75 -4.14
CA LEU A 30 -18.91 12.43 -3.31
C LEU A 30 -20.20 12.28 -4.15
N GLY A 31 -20.23 12.80 -5.38
CA GLY A 31 -21.34 12.63 -6.30
C GLY A 31 -21.42 11.19 -6.82
N ASP A 32 -20.30 10.67 -7.32
CA ASP A 32 -20.21 9.30 -7.83
C ASP A 32 -20.42 8.28 -6.72
N LEU A 33 -19.88 8.55 -5.53
CA LEU A 33 -20.09 7.71 -4.35
C LEU A 33 -21.56 7.67 -3.92
N ALA A 34 -22.25 8.82 -3.92
CA ALA A 34 -23.68 8.87 -3.62
C ALA A 34 -24.51 8.08 -4.65
N SER A 35 -24.17 8.23 -5.94
CA SER A 35 -24.80 7.50 -7.05
C SER A 35 -24.60 5.98 -6.89
N ARG A 36 -23.38 5.54 -6.59
CA ARG A 36 -23.06 4.11 -6.37
C ARG A 36 -23.82 3.50 -5.20
N LEU A 37 -23.97 4.26 -4.11
CA LEU A 37 -24.70 3.83 -2.91
C LEU A 37 -26.23 3.97 -3.03
N GLY A 38 -26.72 4.60 -4.09
CA GLY A 38 -28.15 4.85 -4.31
C GLY A 38 -28.73 5.82 -3.28
N VAL A 39 -27.94 6.77 -2.80
CA VAL A 39 -28.33 7.78 -1.81
C VAL A 39 -28.15 9.20 -2.36
N ARG A 40 -28.71 10.20 -1.68
CA ARG A 40 -28.43 11.61 -2.00
C ARG A 40 -27.12 12.06 -1.36
N LYS A 41 -26.35 12.89 -2.07
CA LYS A 41 -25.07 13.44 -1.56
C LYS A 41 -25.12 14.00 -0.14
N PRO A 42 -26.18 14.73 0.30
CA PRO A 42 -26.30 15.17 1.69
C PRO A 42 -26.28 14.05 2.74
N SER A 43 -26.74 12.84 2.39
CA SER A 43 -26.72 11.69 3.31
C SER A 43 -25.31 11.22 3.65
N LEU A 44 -24.32 11.46 2.77
CA LEU A 44 -22.93 11.08 3.01
C LEU A 44 -22.28 11.93 4.09
N TYR A 45 -22.69 13.19 4.24
CA TYR A 45 -22.12 14.09 5.25
C TYR A 45 -22.45 13.70 6.69
N ASN A 46 -23.40 12.76 6.90
CA ASN A 46 -23.63 12.13 8.20
C ASN A 46 -22.53 11.13 8.58
N HIS A 47 -21.68 10.74 7.61
CA HIS A 47 -20.68 9.68 7.77
C HIS A 47 -19.25 10.15 7.50
N VAL A 48 -19.07 11.16 6.63
CA VAL A 48 -17.78 11.75 6.30
C VAL A 48 -17.89 13.27 6.24
N ALA A 49 -16.89 13.98 6.76
CA ALA A 49 -16.91 15.44 6.80
C ALA A 49 -16.69 16.06 5.40
N GLY A 50 -16.24 15.27 4.45
CA GLY A 50 -16.01 15.70 3.06
C GLY A 50 -15.05 14.78 2.34
N ILE A 51 -14.61 15.19 1.14
CA ILE A 51 -13.71 14.38 0.31
C ILE A 51 -12.32 14.22 0.96
N GLY A 52 -11.84 15.22 1.70
CA GLY A 52 -10.57 15.14 2.42
C GLY A 52 -10.60 14.09 3.53
N ASP A 53 -11.66 14.09 4.38
CA ASP A 53 -11.89 13.09 5.41
C ASP A 53 -12.01 11.68 4.80
N LEU A 54 -12.74 11.55 3.70
CA LEU A 54 -12.86 10.29 2.98
C LEU A 54 -11.51 9.78 2.46
N LYS A 55 -10.70 10.64 1.84
CA LYS A 55 -9.35 10.26 1.37
C LYS A 55 -8.42 9.88 2.52
N ARG A 56 -8.54 10.54 3.68
CA ARG A 56 -7.83 10.14 4.91
C ARG A 56 -8.24 8.73 5.37
N GLU A 57 -9.55 8.43 5.39
CA GLU A 57 -10.03 7.09 5.74
C GLU A 57 -9.51 6.02 4.75
N LEU A 58 -9.47 6.34 3.46
CA LEU A 58 -8.89 5.44 2.46
C LEU A 58 -7.39 5.20 2.71
N SER A 59 -6.65 6.22 3.14
CA SER A 59 -5.24 6.05 3.53
C SER A 59 -5.10 5.09 4.72
N LEU A 60 -5.93 5.23 5.74
CA LEU A 60 -5.94 4.32 6.90
C LEU A 60 -6.28 2.89 6.51
N VAL A 61 -7.31 2.70 5.69
CA VAL A 61 -7.71 1.37 5.21
C VAL A 61 -6.58 0.77 4.38
N GLY A 62 -6.01 1.53 3.44
CA GLY A 62 -4.92 1.09 2.59
C GLY A 62 -3.67 0.68 3.37
N LEU A 63 -3.24 1.48 4.35
CA LEU A 63 -2.09 1.16 5.21
C LEU A 63 -2.34 -0.11 6.03
N ARG A 64 -3.52 -0.25 6.62
CA ARG A 64 -3.88 -1.44 7.41
C ARG A 64 -3.98 -2.70 6.54
N GLU A 65 -4.52 -2.60 5.32
CA GLU A 65 -4.57 -3.73 4.38
C GLU A 65 -3.19 -4.11 3.87
N LEU A 66 -2.37 -3.14 3.48
CA LEU A 66 -0.98 -3.37 3.08
C LEU A 66 -0.19 -4.01 4.21
N GLY A 67 -0.23 -3.46 5.42
CA GLY A 67 0.47 -4.00 6.60
C GLY A 67 0.07 -5.45 6.89
N ARG A 68 -1.24 -5.77 6.83
CA ARG A 68 -1.73 -7.15 6.98
C ARG A 68 -1.25 -8.08 5.85
N SER A 69 -1.17 -7.58 4.61
CA SER A 69 -0.65 -8.36 3.49
C SER A 69 0.83 -8.67 3.67
N LEU A 70 1.63 -7.67 4.04
CA LEU A 70 3.07 -7.81 4.30
C LEU A 70 3.34 -8.74 5.48
N SER A 71 2.61 -8.58 6.60
CA SER A 71 2.74 -9.45 7.78
C SER A 71 2.46 -10.91 7.45
N ARG A 72 1.39 -11.18 6.68
CA ARG A 72 1.07 -12.55 6.25
C ARG A 72 2.13 -13.13 5.33
N ALA A 73 2.65 -12.33 4.41
CA ALA A 73 3.69 -12.77 3.47
C ALA A 73 5.02 -13.09 4.17
N ALA A 74 5.39 -12.32 5.18
CA ALA A 74 6.61 -12.48 5.96
C ALA A 74 6.52 -13.59 7.03
N ALA A 75 5.32 -14.06 7.38
CA ALA A 75 5.13 -15.02 8.47
C ALA A 75 5.94 -16.30 8.26
N GLY A 76 6.82 -16.60 9.21
CA GLY A 76 7.71 -17.76 9.18
C GLY A 76 8.86 -17.69 8.18
N LYS A 77 9.09 -16.53 7.55
CA LYS A 77 10.16 -16.32 6.56
C LYS A 77 11.18 -15.30 7.06
N ALA A 78 12.42 -15.46 6.62
CA ALA A 78 13.54 -14.59 6.98
C ALA A 78 14.51 -14.46 5.78
N GLY A 79 15.45 -13.54 5.86
CA GLY A 79 16.46 -13.33 4.83
C GLY A 79 15.87 -13.11 3.45
N ASP A 80 16.51 -13.69 2.44
CA ASP A 80 16.12 -13.52 1.03
C ASP A 80 14.70 -14.02 0.73
N GLU A 81 14.24 -15.09 1.40
CA GLU A 81 12.88 -15.61 1.24
C GLU A 81 11.85 -14.62 1.78
N GLY A 82 12.10 -14.07 2.96
CA GLY A 82 11.23 -13.04 3.55
C GLY A 82 11.19 -11.78 2.71
N LEU A 83 12.35 -11.33 2.21
CA LEU A 83 12.46 -10.14 1.38
C LEU A 83 11.69 -10.31 0.06
N LEU A 84 11.84 -11.45 -0.61
CA LEU A 84 11.10 -11.75 -1.83
C LEU A 84 9.59 -11.81 -1.58
N ALA A 85 9.16 -12.48 -0.51
CA ALA A 85 7.75 -12.57 -0.16
C ALA A 85 7.12 -11.19 0.12
N LEU A 86 7.84 -10.31 0.84
CA LEU A 86 7.41 -8.93 1.06
C LEU A 86 7.28 -8.16 -0.27
N ALA A 87 8.28 -8.26 -1.14
CA ALA A 87 8.29 -7.56 -2.41
C ALA A 87 7.14 -8.01 -3.32
N GLU A 88 6.89 -9.32 -3.40
CA GLU A 88 5.78 -9.90 -4.17
C GLU A 88 4.42 -9.47 -3.59
N ALA A 89 4.24 -9.52 -2.27
CA ALA A 89 3.01 -9.07 -1.63
C ALA A 89 2.76 -7.57 -1.83
N TYR A 90 3.81 -6.76 -1.78
CA TYR A 90 3.72 -5.33 -2.06
C TYR A 90 3.30 -5.07 -3.52
N ARG A 91 3.98 -5.73 -4.49
CA ARG A 91 3.65 -5.62 -5.92
C ARG A 91 2.21 -6.05 -6.19
N SER A 92 1.75 -7.17 -5.60
CA SER A 92 0.36 -7.62 -5.72
C SER A 92 -0.61 -6.58 -5.17
N PHE A 93 -0.33 -6.00 -4.00
CA PHE A 93 -1.20 -4.98 -3.41
C PHE A 93 -1.34 -3.75 -4.31
N VAL A 94 -0.26 -3.28 -4.93
CA VAL A 94 -0.29 -2.16 -5.89
C VAL A 94 -1.22 -2.46 -7.06
N LYS A 95 -1.18 -3.70 -7.58
CA LYS A 95 -1.99 -4.14 -8.74
C LYS A 95 -3.45 -4.40 -8.37
N ASP A 96 -3.69 -5.03 -7.22
CA ASP A 96 -5.02 -5.47 -6.81
C ASP A 96 -5.86 -4.34 -6.19
N ARG A 97 -5.21 -3.34 -5.59
CA ARG A 97 -5.83 -2.22 -4.88
C ARG A 97 -5.21 -0.87 -5.25
N PRO A 98 -5.20 -0.49 -6.55
CA PRO A 98 -4.47 0.68 -7.03
C PRO A 98 -4.93 1.98 -6.38
N GLY A 99 -6.23 2.18 -6.16
CA GLY A 99 -6.77 3.37 -5.53
C GLY A 99 -6.43 3.47 -4.04
N LEU A 100 -6.53 2.35 -3.30
CA LEU A 100 -6.10 2.32 -1.91
C LEU A 100 -4.59 2.52 -1.80
N TYR A 101 -3.82 1.89 -2.70
CA TYR A 101 -2.39 2.10 -2.74
C TYR A 101 -2.03 3.57 -3.00
N GLU A 102 -2.69 4.20 -3.97
CA GLU A 102 -2.51 5.64 -4.25
C GLU A 102 -2.81 6.50 -3.02
N ALA A 103 -3.84 6.15 -2.23
CA ALA A 103 -4.14 6.82 -0.97
C ALA A 103 -3.00 6.70 0.05
N THR A 104 -2.31 5.55 0.14
CA THR A 104 -1.16 5.38 1.03
C THR A 104 0.06 6.20 0.61
N VAL A 105 0.27 6.37 -0.70
CA VAL A 105 1.40 7.17 -1.23
C VAL A 105 1.18 8.66 -1.01
N ARG A 106 -0.06 9.12 -1.13
CA ARG A 106 -0.43 10.53 -1.00
C ARG A 106 -0.69 10.97 0.43
N SER A 107 -0.74 10.04 1.39
CA SER A 107 -1.01 10.34 2.81
C SER A 107 -0.07 11.41 3.36
N TYR A 108 1.21 11.37 3.03
CA TYR A 108 2.22 12.36 3.42
C TYR A 108 1.95 13.79 2.92
N ARG A 109 1.10 13.97 1.90
CA ARG A 109 0.76 15.29 1.34
C ARG A 109 -0.59 15.82 1.81
N LEU A 110 -1.44 14.93 2.32
CA LEU A 110 -2.81 15.25 2.73
C LEU A 110 -2.99 15.17 4.25
N SER A 111 -2.05 14.52 4.96
CA SER A 111 -2.13 14.34 6.40
C SER A 111 -1.62 15.57 7.13
N ASP A 112 -2.34 15.94 8.17
CA ASP A 112 -1.79 16.72 9.25
C ASP A 112 -0.58 15.94 9.80
N PRO A 113 0.64 16.53 9.86
CA PRO A 113 1.80 15.87 10.47
C PRO A 113 1.52 15.38 11.89
N ASP A 114 0.50 15.91 12.53
CA ASP A 114 0.06 15.56 13.88
C ASP A 114 -1.10 14.53 13.92
N ASP A 115 -1.41 13.82 12.82
CA ASP A 115 -2.40 12.75 12.82
C ASP A 115 -1.83 11.46 13.44
N PRO A 116 -2.05 11.20 14.74
CA PRO A 116 -1.43 10.07 15.44
C PRO A 116 -1.96 8.71 14.97
N GLU A 117 -3.20 8.66 14.48
CA GLU A 117 -3.80 7.41 13.98
C GLU A 117 -3.17 7.00 12.65
N LEU A 118 -2.98 7.95 11.75
CA LEU A 118 -2.32 7.70 10.47
C LEU A 118 -0.85 7.30 10.69
N GLY A 119 -0.13 8.03 11.56
CA GLY A 119 1.24 7.70 11.93
C GLY A 119 1.37 6.33 12.59
N ALA A 120 0.39 5.88 13.37
CA ALA A 120 0.37 4.52 13.92
C ALA A 120 0.18 3.47 12.81
N ALA A 121 -0.76 3.68 11.89
CA ALA A 121 -1.00 2.77 10.77
C ALA A 121 0.22 2.66 9.84
N GLU A 122 0.96 3.76 9.62
CA GLU A 122 2.22 3.76 8.86
C GLU A 122 3.31 2.92 9.55
N ARG A 123 3.47 3.08 10.87
CA ARG A 123 4.44 2.27 11.65
C ARG A 123 4.07 0.78 11.64
N GLU A 124 2.80 0.44 11.87
CA GLU A 124 2.30 -0.93 11.81
C GLU A 124 2.56 -1.59 10.45
N ALA A 125 2.38 -0.85 9.35
CA ALA A 125 2.65 -1.35 8.00
C ALA A 125 4.16 -1.55 7.74
N LEU A 126 5.03 -0.79 8.40
CA LEU A 126 6.48 -0.85 8.27
C LEU A 126 7.10 -1.99 9.11
N GLU A 127 6.51 -2.35 10.24
CA GLU A 127 7.05 -3.37 11.17
C GLU A 127 7.50 -4.68 10.49
N PRO A 128 6.68 -5.37 9.67
CA PRO A 128 7.09 -6.61 9.03
C PRO A 128 8.27 -6.42 8.08
N VAL A 129 8.38 -5.26 7.45
CA VAL A 129 9.50 -4.92 6.56
C VAL A 129 10.79 -4.79 7.36
N LEU A 130 10.76 -4.05 8.47
CA LEU A 130 11.93 -3.88 9.34
C LEU A 130 12.40 -5.21 9.95
N ALA A 131 11.45 -6.08 10.35
CA ALA A 131 11.76 -7.40 10.89
C ALA A 131 12.49 -8.29 9.87
N VAL A 132 12.04 -8.30 8.61
CA VAL A 132 12.70 -9.07 7.54
C VAL A 132 14.06 -8.44 7.20
N LEU A 133 14.18 -7.12 7.10
CA LEU A 133 15.45 -6.45 6.84
C LEU A 133 16.49 -6.75 7.95
N ALA A 134 16.08 -6.75 9.20
CA ALA A 134 16.95 -7.17 10.31
C ALA A 134 17.44 -8.61 10.14
N SER A 135 16.58 -9.52 9.65
CA SER A 135 16.96 -10.90 9.35
C SER A 135 17.90 -11.04 8.13
N CYS A 136 17.98 -10.01 7.29
CA CYS A 136 18.96 -9.92 6.20
C CYS A 136 20.29 -9.32 6.65
N GLY A 137 20.43 -8.98 7.95
CA GLY A 137 21.61 -8.39 8.54
C GLY A 137 21.61 -6.86 8.61
N VAL A 138 20.59 -6.20 8.06
CA VAL A 138 20.52 -4.74 8.12
C VAL A 138 20.42 -4.30 9.58
N SER A 139 21.41 -3.56 10.05
CA SER A 139 21.54 -3.08 11.43
C SER A 139 21.50 -1.55 11.49
N GLY A 140 20.89 -1.03 12.56
CA GLY A 140 20.71 0.41 12.70
C GLY A 140 19.38 0.91 12.10
N GLU A 141 18.76 1.84 12.81
CA GLU A 141 17.44 2.38 12.44
C GLU A 141 17.49 3.13 11.09
N GLU A 142 18.49 3.96 10.89
CA GLU A 142 18.64 4.75 9.67
C GLU A 142 18.85 3.87 8.44
N GLU A 143 19.74 2.88 8.52
CA GLU A 143 19.99 1.93 7.43
C GLU A 143 18.76 1.08 7.12
N ALA A 144 18.00 0.65 8.13
CA ALA A 144 16.77 -0.09 7.94
C ALA A 144 15.70 0.77 7.21
N ILE A 145 15.60 2.06 7.51
CA ILE A 145 14.70 2.96 6.80
C ILE A 145 15.17 3.19 5.36
N HIS A 146 16.47 3.34 5.11
CA HIS A 146 17.00 3.44 3.75
C HIS A 146 16.70 2.18 2.93
N ALA A 147 16.91 1.00 3.50
CA ALA A 147 16.61 -0.27 2.87
C ALA A 147 15.09 -0.45 2.62
N ALA A 148 14.24 -0.10 3.58
CA ALA A 148 12.79 -0.14 3.42
C ALA A 148 12.30 0.78 2.28
N ARG A 149 12.87 1.98 2.18
CA ARG A 149 12.60 2.90 1.05
C ARG A 149 13.04 2.31 -0.29
N GLY A 150 14.20 1.65 -0.31
CA GLY A 150 14.71 0.96 -1.50
C GLY A 150 13.75 -0.14 -1.95
N LEU A 151 13.34 -1.03 -1.05
CA LEU A 151 12.39 -2.11 -1.34
C LEU A 151 11.05 -1.56 -1.84
N ARG A 152 10.52 -0.53 -1.18
CA ARG A 152 9.29 0.15 -1.60
C ARG A 152 9.42 0.74 -3.00
N SER A 153 10.53 1.41 -3.31
CA SER A 153 10.77 2.01 -4.63
C SER A 153 10.83 0.97 -5.74
N ILE A 154 11.47 -0.17 -5.47
CA ILE A 154 11.53 -1.31 -6.40
C ILE A 154 10.13 -1.85 -6.68
N ALA A 155 9.37 -2.18 -5.64
CA ALA A 155 8.03 -2.76 -5.79
C ALA A 155 7.05 -1.79 -6.45
N HIS A 156 7.05 -0.52 -6.02
CA HIS A 156 6.24 0.54 -6.60
C HIS A 156 6.57 0.78 -8.07
N GLY A 157 7.84 1.05 -8.37
CA GLY A 157 8.26 1.38 -9.74
C GLY A 157 8.01 0.24 -10.72
N PHE A 158 8.28 -1.01 -10.29
CA PHE A 158 8.02 -2.17 -11.12
C PHE A 158 6.52 -2.37 -11.40
N ALA A 159 5.68 -2.35 -10.36
CA ALA A 159 4.24 -2.52 -10.51
C ALA A 159 3.61 -1.41 -11.36
N THR A 160 4.03 -0.16 -11.18
CA THR A 160 3.53 0.98 -11.95
C THR A 160 3.91 0.88 -13.43
N LEU A 161 5.15 0.47 -13.75
CA LEU A 161 5.58 0.25 -15.13
C LEU A 161 4.84 -0.92 -15.77
N GLU A 162 4.62 -2.00 -15.02
CA GLU A 162 3.87 -3.16 -15.49
C GLU A 162 2.42 -2.80 -15.82
N GLU A 163 1.73 -2.07 -14.94
CA GLU A 163 0.36 -1.60 -15.14
C GLU A 163 0.25 -0.67 -16.37
N ALA A 164 1.24 0.19 -16.57
CA ALA A 164 1.30 1.07 -17.74
C ALA A 164 1.69 0.37 -19.05
N GLY A 165 1.91 -0.97 -19.04
CA GLY A 165 2.37 -1.71 -20.21
C GLY A 165 3.82 -1.41 -20.60
N GLY A 166 4.63 -0.89 -19.66
CA GLY A 166 6.01 -0.44 -19.90
C GLY A 166 7.01 -1.56 -20.19
N PHE A 167 6.62 -2.83 -20.04
CA PHE A 167 7.48 -3.99 -20.36
C PHE A 167 7.13 -4.60 -21.72
N GLY A 168 7.43 -3.86 -22.80
CA GLY A 168 7.09 -4.25 -24.17
C GLY A 168 7.94 -5.38 -24.78
N ILE A 169 9.01 -5.84 -24.09
CA ILE A 169 9.87 -6.95 -24.55
C ILE A 169 9.28 -8.26 -24.02
N ALA A 170 9.22 -9.29 -24.87
CA ALA A 170 8.63 -10.60 -24.54
C ALA A 170 9.54 -11.43 -23.60
N LEU A 171 9.71 -10.93 -22.38
CA LEU A 171 10.33 -11.62 -21.24
C LEU A 171 9.33 -11.66 -20.08
N ASP A 172 9.43 -12.69 -19.25
CA ASP A 172 8.58 -12.86 -18.07
C ASP A 172 8.84 -11.74 -17.04
N PRO A 173 7.85 -10.84 -16.75
CA PRO A 173 7.99 -9.80 -15.75
C PRO A 173 8.21 -10.36 -14.34
N ASP A 174 7.64 -11.52 -14.01
CA ASP A 174 7.78 -12.14 -12.69
C ASP A 174 9.23 -12.60 -12.46
N GLU A 175 9.86 -13.15 -13.52
CA GLU A 175 11.27 -13.49 -13.44
C GLU A 175 12.16 -12.25 -13.29
N SER A 176 11.84 -11.20 -14.05
CA SER A 176 12.55 -9.92 -13.98
C SER A 176 12.44 -9.29 -12.60
N PHE A 177 11.25 -9.30 -12.00
CA PHE A 177 11.02 -8.80 -10.66
C PHE A 177 11.82 -9.57 -9.60
N ARG A 178 11.77 -10.92 -9.67
CA ARG A 178 12.56 -11.77 -8.74
C ARG A 178 14.05 -11.54 -8.85
N LYS A 179 14.58 -11.35 -10.06
CA LYS A 179 16.00 -11.00 -10.29
C LYS A 179 16.35 -9.65 -9.67
N LEU A 180 15.48 -8.65 -9.82
CA LEU A 180 15.66 -7.32 -9.25
C LEU A 180 15.70 -7.36 -7.71
N VAL A 181 14.77 -8.09 -7.09
CA VAL A 181 14.72 -8.25 -5.63
C VAL A 181 15.96 -8.99 -5.11
N ARG A 182 16.44 -10.02 -5.81
CA ARG A 182 17.68 -10.72 -5.47
C ARG A 182 18.90 -9.79 -5.54
N ALA A 183 19.01 -8.99 -6.62
CA ALA A 183 20.11 -8.03 -6.75
C ALA A 183 20.09 -7.00 -5.62
N PHE A 184 18.91 -6.59 -5.16
CA PHE A 184 18.75 -5.73 -4.00
C PHE A 184 19.22 -6.42 -2.71
N ALA A 185 18.83 -7.68 -2.47
CA ALA A 185 19.28 -8.47 -1.33
C ALA A 185 20.82 -8.65 -1.30
N ASP A 186 21.43 -8.92 -2.47
CA ASP A 186 22.89 -9.00 -2.61
C ASP A 186 23.57 -7.68 -2.28
N GLY A 187 22.96 -6.57 -2.68
CA GLY A 187 23.43 -5.21 -2.36
C GLY A 187 23.44 -4.93 -0.86
N LEU A 188 22.40 -5.32 -0.13
CA LEU A 188 22.33 -5.16 1.33
C LEU A 188 23.50 -5.89 2.02
N ARG A 189 23.76 -7.16 1.65
CA ARG A 189 24.88 -7.96 2.21
C ARG A 189 26.27 -7.41 1.88
N SER A 190 26.39 -6.73 0.76
CA SER A 190 27.68 -6.18 0.31
C SER A 190 28.03 -4.88 1.02
N GLY A 191 27.02 -4.09 1.44
CA GLY A 191 27.16 -2.86 2.21
C GLY A 191 27.76 -3.13 3.59
N GLU A 192 27.34 -4.18 4.29
CA GLU A 192 27.85 -4.57 5.61
C GLU A 192 29.35 -4.91 5.64
N ARG A 193 29.89 -5.42 4.54
CA ARG A 193 31.32 -5.79 4.45
C ARG A 193 32.25 -4.60 4.26
N ARG A 194 31.69 -3.38 4.10
CA ARG A 194 32.46 -2.16 3.85
C ARG A 194 32.37 -1.14 5.00
N ALA A 195 31.52 -1.35 5.99
CA ALA A 195 31.37 -0.57 7.21
C ALA A 195 32.17 -1.21 8.37
#